data_73b82bd03322339e84f4064c4f3dd7ae
#
_entry.id   73b82bd03322339e84f4064c4f3dd7ae
#
_cell.length_a   1.000
_cell.length_b   1.000
_cell.length_c   1.000
_cell.angle_alpha   90.00
_cell.angle_beta   90.00
_cell.angle_gamma   90.00
#
_symmetry.space_group_name_H-M   'P 1'
#
loop_
_entity.id
_entity.type
_entity.pdbx_description
1 polymer ?
#
loop_
_entity_poly.entity_id
_entity_poly.type
_entity_poly.pdbx_seq_one_letter_code
_entity_poly.pdbx_strand_id
1 'polypeptide(L)'
;MKYRIKIVEYKSGLIEYYPQYKSGLFSNWDYFKEYIYKPLYKPLFGYTNHDSYRIEVKVCRDTLDKAKEFLRNLYPKISYDYNWN
;
A
#
# COMPACT_ATOMS: atom_id res chain seq x y z
N MET A 1 -11.45 -15.11 2.64
CA MET A 1 -10.38 -14.20 2.19
C MET A 1 -9.21 -14.28 3.15
N LYS A 2 -8.02 -14.32 2.63
CA LYS A 2 -6.79 -14.37 3.43
C LYS A 2 -5.98 -13.10 3.25
N TYR A 3 -5.20 -12.76 4.26
CA TYR A 3 -4.37 -11.56 4.24
C TYR A 3 -2.96 -11.93 4.67
N ARG A 4 -1.99 -11.22 4.12
CA ARG A 4 -0.59 -11.33 4.53
C ARG A 4 0.13 -10.01 4.30
N ILE A 5 1.34 -9.92 4.80
CA ILE A 5 2.23 -8.81 4.51
C ILE A 5 3.47 -9.37 3.81
N LYS A 6 3.71 -8.90 2.58
CA LYS A 6 4.91 -9.25 1.84
C LYS A 6 6.02 -8.30 2.24
N ILE A 7 7.14 -8.86 2.64
CA ILE A 7 8.31 -8.09 3.06
C ILE A 7 9.32 -8.11 1.92
N VAL A 8 9.73 -6.93 1.48
CA VAL A 8 10.71 -6.77 0.42
C VAL A 8 11.92 -6.06 0.99
N GLU A 9 13.08 -6.70 0.91
CA GLU A 9 14.34 -6.12 1.33
C GLU A 9 15.21 -5.84 0.12
N TYR A 10 15.66 -4.60 0.01
CA TYR A 10 16.51 -4.16 -1.08
C TYR A 10 17.98 -4.25 -0.67
N LYS A 11 18.87 -4.31 -1.66
CA LYS A 11 20.31 -4.36 -1.41
C LYS A 11 20.82 -3.15 -0.64
N SER A 12 20.13 -2.02 -0.73
CA SER A 12 20.48 -0.81 0.01
C SER A 12 20.18 -0.89 1.51
N GLY A 13 19.49 -1.96 1.93
CA GLY A 13 19.01 -2.09 3.31
C GLY A 13 17.60 -1.58 3.53
N LEU A 14 16.99 -0.97 2.52
CA LEU A 14 15.60 -0.54 2.61
C LEU A 14 14.68 -1.75 2.70
N ILE A 15 13.73 -1.70 3.59
CA ILE A 15 12.72 -2.74 3.75
C ILE A 15 11.35 -2.11 3.58
N GLU A 16 10.53 -2.73 2.74
CA GLU A 16 9.16 -2.29 2.50
C GLU A 16 8.19 -3.40 2.82
N TYR A 17 7.02 -3.02 3.33
CA TYR A 17 5.99 -3.95 3.77
C TYR A 17 4.73 -3.70 2.95
N TYR A 18 4.30 -4.72 2.22
CA TYR A 18 3.14 -4.64 1.32
C TYR A 18 2.02 -5.51 1.85
N PRO A 19 0.92 -4.93 2.33
CA PRO A 19 -0.27 -5.71 2.63
C PRO A 19 -0.82 -6.35 1.36
N GLN A 20 -1.23 -7.60 1.47
CA GLN A 20 -1.78 -8.35 0.35
C GLN A 20 -3.02 -9.11 0.78
N TYR A 21 -3.85 -9.47 -0.18
CA TYR A 21 -5.02 -10.29 0.04
C TYR A 21 -5.14 -11.37 -1.03
N LYS A 22 -5.90 -12.40 -0.69
CA LYS A 22 -6.18 -13.52 -1.58
C LYS A 22 -7.64 -13.91 -1.39
N SER A 23 -8.40 -13.91 -2.47
CA SER A 23 -9.84 -14.12 -2.40
C SER A 23 -10.27 -15.58 -2.37
N GLY A 24 -9.44 -16.51 -2.81
CA GLY A 24 -9.79 -17.94 -2.84
C GLY A 24 -8.57 -18.84 -2.91
N LEU A 25 -8.81 -20.16 -2.89
CA LEU A 25 -7.74 -21.15 -2.88
C LEU A 25 -6.87 -21.11 -4.12
N PHE A 26 -7.46 -20.81 -5.27
CA PHE A 26 -6.75 -20.78 -6.55
C PHE A 26 -6.42 -19.38 -7.01
N SER A 27 -6.71 -18.38 -6.19
CA SER A 27 -6.39 -16.99 -6.49
C SER A 27 -4.94 -16.69 -6.19
N ASN A 28 -4.37 -15.77 -6.94
CA ASN A 28 -3.05 -15.23 -6.62
C ASN A 28 -3.17 -14.18 -5.53
N TRP A 29 -2.05 -13.90 -4.87
CA TRP A 29 -1.98 -12.79 -3.94
C TRP A 29 -1.98 -11.47 -4.68
N ASP A 30 -2.89 -10.57 -4.28
CA ASP A 30 -3.02 -9.24 -4.86
C ASP A 30 -2.60 -8.17 -3.86
N TYR A 31 -2.18 -7.04 -4.39
CA TYR A 31 -1.81 -5.89 -3.59
C TYR A 31 -3.03 -5.00 -3.38
N PHE A 32 -3.19 -4.49 -2.16
CA PHE A 32 -4.08 -3.36 -1.95
C PHE A 32 -3.51 -2.15 -2.66
N LYS A 33 -4.40 -1.28 -3.12
CA LYS A 33 -4.02 -0.07 -3.83
C LYS A 33 -4.62 1.14 -3.16
N GLU A 34 -3.91 2.24 -3.24
CA GLU A 34 -4.35 3.52 -2.73
C GLU A 34 -4.05 4.60 -3.75
N TYR A 35 -4.73 5.72 -3.62
CA TYR A 35 -4.49 6.85 -4.50
C TYR A 35 -3.65 7.88 -3.78
N ILE A 36 -2.66 8.38 -4.48
CA ILE A 36 -1.87 9.51 -4.01
C ILE A 36 -2.01 10.65 -5.00
N TYR A 37 -1.84 11.86 -4.53
CA TYR A 37 -1.89 13.06 -5.36
C TYR A 37 -0.50 13.58 -5.58
N LYS A 38 -0.15 13.82 -6.83
CA LYS A 38 1.12 14.44 -7.20
C LYS A 38 0.84 15.81 -7.77
N PRO A 39 1.65 16.81 -7.40
CA PRO A 39 1.48 18.13 -7.96
C PRO A 39 1.78 18.15 -9.45
N LEU A 40 0.99 18.92 -10.17
CA LEU A 40 1.22 19.13 -11.58
C LEU A 40 2.17 20.31 -11.72
N TYR A 41 3.37 20.06 -12.21
CA TYR A 41 4.38 21.08 -12.41
C TYR A 41 4.23 21.75 -13.77
N LYS A 42 4.05 23.08 -13.76
CA LYS A 42 4.12 23.86 -14.98
C LYS A 42 5.13 24.98 -14.77
N PRO A 43 6.42 24.69 -14.89
CA PRO A 43 7.45 25.67 -14.54
C PRO A 43 7.54 26.86 -15.48
N LEU A 44 6.98 26.76 -16.68
CA LEU A 44 7.15 27.80 -17.70
C LEU A 44 6.39 29.10 -17.43
N PHE A 45 5.40 29.08 -16.58
CA PHE A 45 4.53 30.26 -16.37
C PHE A 45 4.55 30.80 -14.94
N GLY A 46 5.39 30.25 -14.11
CA GLY A 46 5.64 30.79 -12.78
C GLY A 46 4.45 30.89 -11.83
N TYR A 47 3.33 30.32 -12.16
CA TYR A 47 2.25 30.28 -11.20
C TYR A 47 2.23 28.97 -10.44
N THR A 48 1.93 29.13 -9.17
CA THR A 48 1.70 27.99 -8.32
C THR A 48 0.41 27.35 -8.76
N ASN A 49 0.52 26.21 -9.34
CA ASN A 49 -0.62 25.46 -9.74
C ASN A 49 -1.05 24.61 -8.57
N HIS A 50 -2.26 24.80 -8.11
CA HIS A 50 -2.87 23.95 -7.09
C HIS A 50 -3.42 22.66 -7.68
N ASP A 51 -3.29 22.48 -8.99
CA ASP A 51 -3.74 21.28 -9.63
C ASP A 51 -2.85 20.11 -9.26
N SER A 52 -3.47 19.00 -8.97
CA SER A 52 -2.80 17.75 -8.70
C SER A 52 -3.48 16.65 -9.48
N TYR A 53 -2.74 15.64 -9.81
CA TYR A 53 -3.30 14.45 -10.44
C TYR A 53 -3.21 13.28 -9.49
N ARG A 54 -4.18 12.39 -9.63
CA ARG A 54 -4.29 11.21 -8.79
C ARG A 54 -3.69 10.00 -9.51
N ILE A 55 -2.81 9.29 -8.83
CA ILE A 55 -2.28 8.04 -9.32
C ILE A 55 -2.58 6.91 -8.34
N GLU A 56 -2.76 5.73 -8.89
CA GLU A 56 -2.97 4.52 -8.09
C GLU A 56 -1.64 3.84 -7.85
N VAL A 57 -1.34 3.54 -6.61
CA VAL A 57 -0.10 2.87 -6.22
C VAL A 57 -0.41 1.72 -5.28
N LYS A 58 0.48 0.75 -5.23
CA LYS A 58 0.40 -0.33 -4.25
C LYS A 58 0.57 0.24 -2.85
N VAL A 59 -0.24 -0.22 -1.91
CA VAL A 59 -0.08 0.17 -0.51
C VAL A 59 1.26 -0.39 -0.01
N CYS A 60 2.07 0.49 0.52
CA CYS A 60 3.40 0.17 1.03
C CYS A 60 3.62 0.94 2.33
N ARG A 61 4.16 0.28 3.32
CA ARG A 61 4.47 0.90 4.60
C ARG A 61 5.92 0.64 4.97
N ASP A 62 6.47 1.55 5.74
CA ASP A 62 7.89 1.50 6.13
C ASP A 62 8.13 0.63 7.37
N THR A 63 7.08 0.25 8.10
CA THR A 63 7.18 -0.64 9.25
C THR A 63 6.12 -1.72 9.19
N LEU A 64 6.43 -2.85 9.83
CA LEU A 64 5.48 -3.96 9.94
C LEU A 64 4.22 -3.53 10.69
N ASP A 65 4.37 -2.76 11.75
CA ASP A 65 3.26 -2.31 12.57
C ASP A 65 2.29 -1.44 11.78
N LYS A 66 2.80 -0.56 10.94
CA LYS A 66 1.95 0.28 10.08
C LYS A 66 1.20 -0.54 9.03
N ALA A 67 1.84 -1.57 8.48
CA ALA A 67 1.18 -2.48 7.54
C ALA A 67 0.08 -3.28 8.23
N LYS A 68 0.33 -3.76 9.44
CA LYS A 68 -0.70 -4.44 10.24
C LYS A 68 -1.86 -3.51 10.58
N GLU A 69 -1.56 -2.27 10.93
CA GLU A 69 -2.58 -1.27 11.23
C GLU A 69 -3.47 -1.01 10.01
N PHE A 70 -2.89 -0.92 8.82
CA PHE A 70 -3.65 -0.78 7.59
C PHE A 70 -4.69 -1.89 7.45
N LEU A 71 -4.28 -3.14 7.64
CA LEU A 71 -5.19 -4.28 7.55
C LEU A 71 -6.28 -4.25 8.63
N ARG A 72 -5.92 -3.89 9.86
CA ARG A 72 -6.89 -3.78 10.95
C ARG A 72 -7.93 -2.70 10.69
N ASN A 73 -7.53 -1.58 10.11
CA ASN A 73 -8.43 -0.47 9.82
C ASN A 73 -9.42 -0.76 8.69
N LEU A 74 -9.07 -1.67 7.80
CA LEU A 74 -9.97 -2.08 6.73
C LEU A 74 -11.16 -2.89 7.25
N TYR A 75 -10.91 -3.74 8.23
CA TYR A 75 -11.90 -4.70 8.72
C TYR A 75 -11.91 -4.71 10.26
N PRO A 76 -12.34 -3.62 10.89
CA PRO A 76 -12.21 -3.48 12.35
C PRO A 76 -13.08 -4.46 13.15
N LYS A 77 -14.07 -5.08 12.50
CA LYS A 77 -15.03 -5.96 13.19
C LYS A 77 -14.80 -7.44 12.90
N ILE A 78 -13.78 -7.78 12.14
CA ILE A 78 -13.53 -9.15 11.73
C ILE A 78 -12.29 -9.65 12.43
N SER A 79 -12.42 -10.82 13.05
CA SER A 79 -11.30 -11.55 13.59
C SER A 79 -10.67 -12.35 12.45
N TYR A 80 -9.37 -12.24 12.22
CA TYR A 80 -8.71 -12.98 11.17
C TYR A 80 -7.35 -13.50 11.61
N ASP A 81 -6.98 -14.59 10.96
CA ASP A 81 -5.64 -15.13 11.07
C ASP A 81 -4.77 -14.47 10.02
N TYR A 82 -3.77 -13.75 10.46
CA TYR A 82 -2.83 -13.13 9.56
C TYR A 82 -1.66 -14.07 9.30
N ASN A 83 -1.32 -14.24 8.04
CA ASN A 83 -0.07 -14.86 7.65
C ASN A 83 0.96 -13.77 7.43
N TRP A 84 1.76 -13.53 8.45
CA TRP A 84 2.80 -12.52 8.35
C TRP A 84 4.06 -13.14 7.76
N ASN A 85 4.38 -12.78 6.56
CA ASN A 85 5.67 -13.13 5.95
C ASN A 85 6.11 -12.05 5.04
#